data_aff6a4c6cb8a385e4b5c983d8b7ca5fa
#
_entry.id   aff6a4c6cb8a385e4b5c983d8b7ca5fa
#
_cell.length_a   1.000
_cell.length_b   1.000
_cell.length_c   1.000
_cell.angle_alpha   90.00
_cell.angle_beta   90.00
_cell.angle_gamma   90.00
#
_symmetry.space_group_name_H-M   'P 1'
#
loop_
_entity.id
_entity.type
_entity.pdbx_description
1 polymer ?
#
loop_
_entity_poly.entity_id
_entity_poly.type
_entity_poly.pdbx_seq_one_letter_code
_entity_poly.pdbx_strand_id
1 'polypeptide(L)'
;MEGRSVSLRFLPALTADRRRLYSNRPHGEPVHAGSFIRKRRIVVDRELERQPKELARILVHELFHFAWVRLGNPARHSYESLVRKEWEQRARGELGWSAESRKRALRNRLRSMRGAASPHWREYVCESFCDTAAWIYSGVRRHSEYTLATRHRDRRAEWFRTAFQHGAIPI
;
A
#
# COMPACT_ATOMS: atom_id res chain seq x y z
N MET A 1 15.21 3.43 -8.24
CA MET A 1 15.14 2.81 -6.90
C MET A 1 16.53 2.41 -6.48
N GLU A 2 16.90 2.65 -5.24
CA GLU A 2 18.22 2.32 -4.68
C GLU A 2 18.09 1.46 -3.43
N GLY A 3 19.00 0.50 -3.25
CA GLY A 3 19.06 -0.37 -2.09
C GLY A 3 19.60 -1.75 -2.42
N ARG A 4 19.70 -2.60 -1.39
CA ARG A 4 20.02 -4.02 -1.60
C ARG A 4 18.91 -4.70 -2.37
N SER A 5 19.22 -5.75 -3.13
CA SER A 5 18.23 -6.52 -3.89
C SER A 5 17.09 -7.05 -3.02
N VAL A 6 15.90 -7.06 -3.58
CA VAL A 6 14.70 -7.69 -3.00
C VAL A 6 14.43 -8.96 -3.79
N SER A 7 14.35 -10.11 -3.13
CA SER A 7 14.04 -11.37 -3.79
C SER A 7 12.54 -11.49 -4.05
N LEU A 8 12.17 -11.94 -5.25
CA LEU A 8 10.79 -12.22 -5.63
C LEU A 8 10.57 -13.72 -5.70
N ARG A 9 9.44 -14.21 -5.18
CA ARG A 9 9.02 -15.61 -5.27
C ARG A 9 7.57 -15.70 -5.67
N PHE A 10 7.27 -16.57 -6.62
CA PHE A 10 5.90 -16.91 -7.01
C PHE A 10 5.51 -18.23 -6.34
N LEU A 11 4.41 -18.21 -5.60
CA LEU A 11 3.85 -19.40 -4.95
C LEU A 11 2.36 -19.51 -5.29
N PRO A 12 1.82 -20.71 -5.44
CA PRO A 12 0.40 -20.89 -5.75
C PRO A 12 -0.50 -20.70 -4.54
N ALA A 13 -1.73 -20.24 -4.79
CA ALA A 13 -2.83 -20.17 -3.83
C ALA A 13 -2.41 -19.55 -2.48
N LEU A 14 -2.04 -18.26 -2.53
CA LEU A 14 -1.64 -17.54 -1.33
C LEU A 14 -2.83 -17.21 -0.44
N THR A 15 -2.68 -17.48 0.84
CA THR A 15 -3.62 -17.08 1.88
C THR A 15 -2.89 -16.44 3.06
N ALA A 16 -3.55 -15.51 3.75
CA ALA A 16 -3.04 -14.90 4.97
C ALA A 16 -3.93 -15.23 6.17
N ASP A 17 -3.32 -15.63 7.27
CA ASP A 17 -3.98 -15.80 8.56
C ASP A 17 -3.08 -15.27 9.67
N ARG A 18 -3.62 -14.44 10.57
CA ARG A 18 -2.95 -13.88 11.75
C ARG A 18 -1.53 -13.37 11.46
N ARG A 19 -1.37 -12.60 10.37
CA ARG A 19 -0.09 -12.03 9.88
C ARG A 19 0.91 -13.07 9.37
N ARG A 20 0.48 -14.29 9.07
CA ARG A 20 1.28 -15.31 8.40
C ARG A 20 0.76 -15.55 7.01
N LEU A 21 1.68 -15.73 6.08
CA LEU A 21 1.39 -16.07 4.69
C LEU A 21 1.58 -17.57 4.50
N TYR A 22 0.62 -18.18 3.85
CA TYR A 22 0.62 -19.60 3.51
C TYR A 22 0.44 -19.79 2.01
N SER A 23 0.86 -20.93 1.49
CA SER A 23 0.63 -21.36 0.13
C SER A 23 -0.01 -22.74 0.15
N ASN A 24 -0.99 -22.97 -0.75
CA ASN A 24 -1.75 -24.23 -0.84
C ASN A 24 -2.41 -24.68 0.47
N ARG A 25 -2.90 -23.75 1.28
CA ARG A 25 -3.67 -24.07 2.47
C ARG A 25 -5.12 -23.60 2.32
N PRO A 26 -6.11 -24.43 2.74
CA PRO A 26 -7.52 -24.10 2.60
C PRO A 26 -8.01 -23.02 3.59
N HIS A 27 -7.16 -22.59 4.53
CA HIS A 27 -7.54 -21.63 5.58
C HIS A 27 -6.84 -20.30 5.38
N GLY A 28 -7.53 -19.22 5.75
CA GLY A 28 -7.05 -17.84 5.64
C GLY A 28 -7.75 -17.05 4.52
N GLU A 29 -7.56 -15.75 4.53
CA GLU A 29 -8.06 -14.86 3.49
C GLU A 29 -7.14 -14.95 2.25
N PRO A 30 -7.69 -15.13 1.03
CA PRO A 30 -6.89 -15.06 -0.18
C PRO A 30 -6.18 -13.72 -0.30
N VAL A 31 -4.90 -13.75 -0.67
CA VAL A 31 -4.08 -12.55 -0.87
C VAL A 31 -3.23 -12.67 -2.14
N HIS A 32 -2.98 -11.55 -2.78
CA HIS A 32 -2.18 -11.52 -4.01
C HIS A 32 -0.68 -11.55 -3.75
N ALA A 33 -0.23 -10.97 -2.64
CA ALA A 33 1.19 -10.92 -2.29
C ALA A 33 1.42 -10.63 -0.80
N GLY A 34 2.69 -10.65 -0.39
CA GLY A 34 3.11 -10.18 0.91
C GLY A 34 4.60 -9.88 0.97
N SER A 35 4.93 -8.78 1.66
CA SER A 35 6.29 -8.29 1.85
C SER A 35 6.89 -8.73 3.17
N PHE A 36 8.07 -9.35 3.12
CA PHE A 36 8.89 -9.72 4.27
C PHE A 36 10.08 -8.76 4.39
N ILE A 37 9.85 -7.60 5.02
CA ILE A 37 10.79 -6.48 5.03
C ILE A 37 12.17 -6.90 5.54
N ARG A 38 12.25 -7.58 6.70
CA ARG A 38 13.52 -8.02 7.30
C ARG A 38 14.27 -9.02 6.44
N LYS A 39 13.55 -9.84 5.65
CA LYS A 39 14.13 -10.87 4.77
C LYS A 39 14.38 -10.35 3.35
N ARG A 40 14.04 -9.10 3.08
CA ARG A 40 14.10 -8.49 1.75
C ARG A 40 13.49 -9.40 0.68
N ARG A 41 12.26 -9.82 0.92
CA ARG A 41 11.55 -10.75 0.05
C ARG A 41 10.10 -10.31 -0.17
N ILE A 42 9.64 -10.45 -1.40
CA ILE A 42 8.23 -10.39 -1.78
C ILE A 42 7.83 -11.78 -2.24
N VAL A 43 6.67 -12.23 -1.78
CA VAL A 43 6.01 -13.46 -2.24
C VAL A 43 4.74 -13.03 -2.95
N VAL A 44 4.52 -13.55 -4.15
CA VAL A 44 3.40 -13.19 -5.04
C VAL A 44 2.65 -14.44 -5.43
N ASP A 45 1.32 -14.33 -5.53
CA ASP A 45 0.52 -15.43 -6.06
C ASP A 45 0.85 -15.67 -7.53
N ARG A 46 1.12 -16.94 -7.88
CA ARG A 46 1.50 -17.33 -9.22
C ARG A 46 0.44 -17.00 -10.28
N GLU A 47 -0.83 -16.94 -9.91
CA GLU A 47 -1.89 -16.57 -10.85
C GLU A 47 -1.69 -15.18 -11.47
N LEU A 48 -1.00 -14.28 -10.77
CA LEU A 48 -0.67 -12.96 -11.29
C LEU A 48 0.29 -12.97 -12.48
N GLU A 49 1.06 -14.06 -12.72
CA GLU A 49 1.89 -14.19 -13.91
C GLU A 49 1.06 -14.10 -15.21
N ARG A 50 -0.22 -14.47 -15.15
CA ARG A 50 -1.18 -14.38 -16.27
C ARG A 50 -1.87 -13.01 -16.37
N GLN A 51 -1.61 -12.11 -15.41
CA GLN A 51 -2.26 -10.81 -15.28
C GLN A 51 -1.22 -9.68 -15.17
N PRO A 52 -0.47 -9.36 -16.23
CA PRO A 52 0.72 -8.52 -16.16
C PRO A 52 0.47 -7.11 -15.61
N LYS A 53 -0.70 -6.53 -15.87
CA LYS A 53 -1.07 -5.22 -15.33
C LYS A 53 -1.30 -5.29 -13.81
N GLU A 54 -1.99 -6.33 -13.35
CA GLU A 54 -2.24 -6.55 -11.94
C GLU A 54 -0.95 -6.90 -11.20
N LEU A 55 -0.12 -7.77 -11.80
CA LEU A 55 1.21 -8.08 -11.28
C LEU A 55 2.06 -6.82 -11.10
N ALA A 56 2.10 -5.93 -12.10
CA ALA A 56 2.84 -4.67 -12.01
C ALA A 56 2.33 -3.78 -10.86
N ARG A 57 1.01 -3.66 -10.73
CA ARG A 57 0.37 -2.89 -9.66
C ARG A 57 0.73 -3.44 -8.27
N ILE A 58 0.57 -4.74 -8.08
CA ILE A 58 0.86 -5.41 -6.82
C ILE A 58 2.36 -5.38 -6.50
N LEU A 59 3.25 -5.60 -7.47
CA LEU A 59 4.69 -5.53 -7.24
C LEU A 59 5.14 -4.14 -6.81
N VAL A 60 4.62 -3.08 -7.41
CA VAL A 60 4.93 -1.71 -6.98
C VAL A 60 4.41 -1.47 -5.56
N HIS A 61 3.19 -1.89 -5.24
CA HIS A 61 2.64 -1.79 -3.89
C HIS A 61 3.58 -2.44 -2.86
N GLU A 62 3.97 -3.69 -3.09
CA GLU A 62 4.84 -4.47 -2.19
C GLU A 62 6.25 -3.87 -2.07
N LEU A 63 6.81 -3.36 -3.17
CA LEU A 63 8.10 -2.66 -3.14
C LEU A 63 8.04 -1.39 -2.29
N PHE A 64 6.92 -0.68 -2.31
CA PHE A 64 6.79 0.56 -1.55
C PHE A 64 6.62 0.36 -0.05
N HIS A 65 6.32 -0.85 0.44
CA HIS A 65 6.50 -1.18 1.85
C HIS A 65 7.99 -1.07 2.28
N PHE A 66 8.93 -1.43 1.41
CA PHE A 66 10.36 -1.24 1.69
C PHE A 66 10.75 0.24 1.69
N ALA A 67 10.21 1.02 0.76
CA ALA A 67 10.41 2.47 0.74
C ALA A 67 9.84 3.11 2.02
N TRP A 68 8.62 2.75 2.40
CA TRP A 68 7.95 3.29 3.59
C TRP A 68 8.79 3.16 4.86
N VAL A 69 9.39 2.00 5.11
CA VAL A 69 10.20 1.78 6.32
C VAL A 69 11.53 2.52 6.29
N ARG A 70 11.98 2.96 5.10
CA ARG A 70 13.22 3.74 4.90
C ARG A 70 13.00 5.23 4.84
N LEU A 71 11.77 5.68 4.65
CA LEU A 71 11.44 7.09 4.78
C LEU A 71 11.77 7.57 6.19
N GLY A 72 12.43 8.72 6.30
CA GLY A 72 12.61 9.40 7.56
C GLY A 72 11.28 9.83 8.20
N ASN A 73 11.27 10.02 9.50
CA ASN A 73 10.08 10.47 10.21
C ASN A 73 9.46 11.75 9.63
N PRO A 74 10.22 12.79 9.23
CA PRO A 74 9.63 13.99 8.63
C PRO A 74 8.78 13.68 7.39
N ALA A 75 9.28 12.85 6.47
CA ALA A 75 8.56 12.48 5.26
C ALA A 75 7.30 11.66 5.58
N ARG A 76 7.40 10.68 6.49
CA ARG A 76 6.21 9.90 6.93
C ARG A 76 5.15 10.78 7.59
N HIS A 77 5.53 11.71 8.46
CA HIS A 77 4.60 12.64 9.10
C HIS A 77 3.98 13.61 8.09
N SER A 78 4.75 14.04 7.08
CA SER A 78 4.22 14.90 6.01
C SER A 78 3.15 14.17 5.20
N TYR A 79 3.39 12.91 4.80
CA TYR A 79 2.39 12.10 4.11
C TYR A 79 1.18 11.80 5.01
N GLU A 80 1.40 11.45 6.26
CA GLU A 80 0.33 11.25 7.24
C GLU A 80 -0.54 12.50 7.37
N SER A 81 0.05 13.69 7.42
CA SER A 81 -0.68 14.96 7.51
C SER A 81 -1.56 15.21 6.27
N LEU A 82 -1.07 14.84 5.08
CA LEU A 82 -1.86 14.88 3.85
C LEU A 82 -3.11 13.98 3.96
N VAL A 83 -2.89 12.71 4.32
CA VAL A 83 -3.97 11.72 4.45
C VAL A 83 -4.96 12.10 5.57
N ARG A 84 -4.47 12.72 6.65
CA ARG A 84 -5.30 13.23 7.75
C ARG A 84 -6.24 14.35 7.29
N LYS A 85 -5.74 15.30 6.49
CA LYS A 85 -6.59 16.35 5.89
C LYS A 85 -7.67 15.75 4.98
N GLU A 86 -7.34 14.72 4.19
CA GLU A 86 -8.33 14.01 3.38
C GLU A 86 -9.39 13.31 4.25
N TRP A 87 -8.98 12.71 5.34
CA TRP A 87 -9.88 12.07 6.32
C TRP A 87 -10.84 13.09 6.94
N GLU A 88 -10.34 14.23 7.40
CA GLU A 88 -11.13 15.33 7.97
C GLU A 88 -12.12 15.91 6.94
N GLN A 89 -11.72 15.98 5.67
CA GLN A 89 -12.56 16.34 4.52
C GLN A 89 -13.55 15.24 4.11
N ARG A 90 -13.59 14.12 4.82
CA ARG A 90 -14.44 12.96 4.54
C ARG A 90 -14.24 12.42 3.12
N ALA A 91 -13.02 12.47 2.60
CA ALA A 91 -12.69 11.93 1.28
C ALA A 91 -13.13 10.46 1.16
N ARG A 92 -13.88 10.14 0.09
CA ARG A 92 -14.35 8.79 -0.21
C ARG A 92 -13.40 8.11 -1.18
N GLY A 93 -13.35 6.78 -1.12
CA GLY A 93 -12.52 5.96 -2.00
C GLY A 93 -11.04 5.99 -1.63
N GLU A 94 -10.28 5.14 -2.32
CA GLU A 94 -8.82 5.00 -2.23
C GLU A 94 -8.22 4.63 -3.60
N LEU A 95 -6.92 4.38 -3.64
CA LEU A 95 -6.16 3.99 -4.83
C LEU A 95 -5.79 2.50 -4.84
N GLY A 96 -6.36 1.72 -3.93
CA GLY A 96 -6.21 0.28 -3.84
C GLY A 96 -7.05 -0.31 -2.72
N TRP A 97 -7.28 -1.61 -2.81
CA TRP A 97 -8.07 -2.36 -1.84
C TRP A 97 -7.47 -2.34 -0.44
N SER A 98 -6.13 -2.38 -0.33
CA SER A 98 -5.43 -2.42 0.95
C SER A 98 -5.76 -1.19 1.80
N ALA A 99 -5.63 0.01 1.24
CA ALA A 99 -6.00 1.25 1.92
C ALA A 99 -7.51 1.35 2.16
N GLU A 100 -8.35 0.99 1.17
CA GLU A 100 -9.80 1.07 1.29
C GLU A 100 -10.33 0.16 2.42
N SER A 101 -9.83 -1.05 2.54
CA SER A 101 -10.22 -1.98 3.61
C SER A 101 -9.85 -1.45 5.00
N ARG A 102 -8.63 -0.89 5.15
CA ARG A 102 -8.18 -0.25 6.40
C ARG A 102 -9.02 0.99 6.75
N LYS A 103 -9.31 1.82 5.74
CA LYS A 103 -10.16 3.01 5.89
C LYS A 103 -11.57 2.65 6.38
N ARG A 104 -12.17 1.61 5.81
CA ARG A 104 -13.48 1.10 6.24
C ARG A 104 -13.45 0.58 7.68
N ALA A 105 -12.44 -0.21 8.01
CA ALA A 105 -12.25 -0.72 9.38
C ALA A 105 -12.10 0.42 10.40
N LEU A 106 -11.35 1.48 10.08
CA LEU A 106 -11.24 2.68 10.91
C LEU A 106 -12.58 3.38 11.10
N ARG A 107 -13.37 3.59 10.03
CA ARG A 107 -14.68 4.24 10.11
C ARG A 107 -15.66 3.46 11.00
N ASN A 108 -15.64 2.14 10.92
CA ASN A 108 -16.48 1.29 11.75
C ASN A 108 -16.08 1.35 13.24
N ARG A 109 -14.78 1.43 13.53
CA ARG A 109 -14.25 1.53 14.90
C ARG A 109 -14.44 2.92 15.53
N LEU A 110 -14.32 3.99 14.74
CA LEU A 110 -14.52 5.36 15.24
C LEU A 110 -15.98 5.67 15.62
N ARG A 111 -16.91 4.83 15.21
CA ARG A 111 -18.27 4.84 15.80
C ARG A 111 -18.26 4.36 17.26
N SER A 112 -17.22 3.68 17.70
CA SER A 112 -17.10 3.11 19.05
C SER A 112 -15.94 3.66 19.91
N MET A 113 -14.95 4.37 19.35
CA MET A 113 -13.78 4.84 20.13
C MET A 113 -13.18 6.14 19.58
N ARG A 114 -12.83 7.07 20.49
CA ARG A 114 -12.09 8.31 20.21
C ARG A 114 -10.57 8.02 20.19
N GLY A 115 -9.85 8.41 19.12
CA GLY A 115 -8.39 8.45 19.13
C GLY A 115 -7.69 8.26 17.78
N ALA A 116 -7.04 9.32 17.30
CA ALA A 116 -6.36 9.38 16.00
C ALA A 116 -4.93 8.78 15.96
N ALA A 117 -4.41 8.25 17.06
CA ALA A 117 -3.04 7.70 17.15
C ALA A 117 -3.01 6.17 17.25
N SER A 118 -4.06 5.49 16.79
CA SER A 118 -4.15 4.03 16.90
C SER A 118 -3.19 3.32 15.93
N PRO A 119 -2.74 2.10 16.24
CA PRO A 119 -1.98 1.26 15.31
C PRO A 119 -2.66 1.12 13.94
N HIS A 120 -3.99 1.05 13.90
CA HIS A 120 -4.79 0.97 12.69
C HIS A 120 -4.71 2.21 11.79
N TRP A 121 -4.57 3.41 12.39
CA TRP A 121 -4.32 4.61 11.62
C TRP A 121 -2.99 4.54 10.88
N ARG A 122 -1.93 4.13 11.57
CA ARG A 122 -0.60 3.96 10.96
C ARG A 122 -0.59 2.89 9.86
N GLU A 123 -1.32 1.80 10.04
CA GLU A 123 -1.53 0.78 9.01
C GLU A 123 -2.23 1.40 7.79
N TYR A 124 -3.33 2.13 7.99
CA TYR A 124 -4.04 2.79 6.89
C TYR A 124 -3.14 3.77 6.12
N VAL A 125 -2.37 4.60 6.81
CA VAL A 125 -1.47 5.57 6.17
C VAL A 125 -0.39 4.85 5.35
N CYS A 126 0.19 3.76 5.85
CA CYS A 126 1.16 2.93 5.14
C CYS A 126 0.55 2.33 3.87
N GLU A 127 -0.61 1.68 3.97
CA GLU A 127 -1.29 1.08 2.81
C GLU A 127 -1.69 2.15 1.79
N SER A 128 -2.18 3.31 2.25
CA SER A 128 -2.49 4.45 1.39
C SER A 128 -1.26 4.96 0.62
N PHE A 129 -0.09 4.95 1.24
CA PHE A 129 1.17 5.29 0.59
C PHE A 129 1.54 4.26 -0.48
N CYS A 130 1.48 2.97 -0.17
CA CYS A 130 1.80 1.89 -1.11
C CYS A 130 0.82 1.85 -2.29
N ASP A 131 -0.48 1.99 -2.06
CA ASP A 131 -1.51 2.04 -3.11
C ASP A 131 -1.34 3.29 -4.00
N THR A 132 -0.97 4.44 -3.41
CA THR A 132 -0.67 5.65 -4.19
C THR A 132 0.55 5.45 -5.09
N ALA A 133 1.60 4.83 -4.58
CA ALA A 133 2.78 4.50 -5.38
C ALA A 133 2.45 3.52 -6.52
N ALA A 134 1.63 2.51 -6.24
CA ALA A 134 1.17 1.57 -7.26
C ALA A 134 0.40 2.29 -8.39
N TRP A 135 -0.49 3.23 -8.04
CA TRP A 135 -1.18 4.05 -9.03
C TRP A 135 -0.21 4.91 -9.88
N ILE A 136 0.83 5.49 -9.26
CA ILE A 136 1.78 6.39 -9.97
C ILE A 136 2.76 5.61 -10.85
N TYR A 137 3.33 4.51 -10.33
CA TYR A 137 4.53 3.88 -10.91
C TYR A 137 4.30 2.54 -11.61
N SER A 138 3.11 1.93 -11.50
CA SER A 138 2.85 0.63 -12.14
C SER A 138 2.58 0.70 -13.65
N GLY A 139 2.36 1.90 -14.20
CA GLY A 139 1.90 2.08 -15.59
C GLY A 139 0.42 1.77 -15.80
N VAL A 140 -0.31 1.35 -14.78
CA VAL A 140 -1.75 1.05 -14.85
C VAL A 140 -2.55 2.33 -14.64
N ARG A 141 -3.03 2.93 -15.75
CA ARG A 141 -3.75 4.22 -15.70
C ARG A 141 -5.19 4.14 -15.21
N ARG A 142 -5.85 2.99 -15.38
CA ARG A 142 -7.26 2.77 -15.00
C ARG A 142 -7.39 1.44 -14.31
N HIS A 143 -8.03 1.43 -13.15
CA HIS A 143 -8.34 0.24 -12.37
C HIS A 143 -9.62 0.47 -11.56
N SER A 144 -10.40 -0.59 -11.32
CA SER A 144 -11.67 -0.51 -10.56
C SER A 144 -11.47 -0.03 -9.11
N GLU A 145 -10.31 -0.30 -8.53
CA GLU A 145 -9.96 0.14 -7.18
C GLU A 145 -9.53 1.62 -7.09
N TYR A 146 -9.29 2.30 -8.21
CA TYR A 146 -8.92 3.71 -8.23
C TYR A 146 -10.15 4.60 -8.04
N THR A 147 -10.70 4.60 -6.85
CA THR A 147 -11.97 5.26 -6.52
C THR A 147 -11.79 6.62 -5.83
N LEU A 148 -10.57 6.99 -5.41
CA LEU A 148 -10.28 8.28 -4.80
C LEU A 148 -10.53 9.42 -5.81
N ALA A 149 -11.17 10.51 -5.40
CA ALA A 149 -11.46 11.64 -6.27
C ALA A 149 -10.17 12.31 -6.79
N THR A 150 -10.20 12.80 -8.05
CA THR A 150 -9.05 13.36 -8.78
C THR A 150 -8.30 14.41 -7.96
N ARG A 151 -8.97 15.36 -7.34
CA ARG A 151 -8.35 16.42 -6.51
C ARG A 151 -7.44 15.87 -5.40
N HIS A 152 -7.75 14.70 -4.84
CA HIS A 152 -6.93 14.05 -3.83
C HIS A 152 -5.80 13.25 -4.45
N ARG A 153 -6.05 12.60 -5.60
CA ARG A 153 -5.01 11.94 -6.39
C ARG A 153 -3.90 12.91 -6.78
N ASP A 154 -4.27 14.08 -7.28
CA ASP A 154 -3.32 15.12 -7.72
C ASP A 154 -2.46 15.60 -6.54
N ARG A 155 -3.05 15.81 -5.36
CA ARG A 155 -2.29 16.18 -4.16
C ARG A 155 -1.33 15.08 -3.72
N ARG A 156 -1.74 13.81 -3.81
CA ARG A 156 -0.87 12.68 -3.48
C ARG A 156 0.26 12.55 -4.51
N ALA A 157 -0.03 12.68 -5.80
CA ALA A 157 0.98 12.67 -6.85
C ALA A 157 1.99 13.81 -6.67
N GLU A 158 1.52 15.01 -6.33
CA GLU A 158 2.36 16.18 -6.03
C GLU A 158 3.28 15.90 -4.83
N TRP A 159 2.74 15.30 -3.75
CA TRP A 159 3.55 14.92 -2.61
C TRP A 159 4.66 13.92 -3.01
N PHE A 160 4.34 12.90 -3.79
CA PHE A 160 5.32 11.92 -4.29
C PHE A 160 6.39 12.57 -5.16
N ARG A 161 5.99 13.47 -6.06
CA ARG A 161 6.92 14.20 -6.91
C ARG A 161 7.90 15.04 -6.08
N THR A 162 7.41 15.75 -5.08
CA THR A 162 8.24 16.57 -4.18
C THR A 162 9.13 15.71 -3.28
N ALA A 163 8.60 14.65 -2.70
CA ALA A 163 9.34 13.80 -1.77
C ALA A 163 10.50 13.04 -2.43
N PHE A 164 10.39 12.74 -3.74
CA PHE A 164 11.37 11.96 -4.49
C PHE A 164 12.06 12.73 -5.63
N GLN A 165 11.91 14.06 -5.68
CA GLN A 165 12.46 14.89 -6.77
C GLN A 165 13.99 14.88 -6.83
N HIS A 166 14.68 14.69 -5.72
CA HIS A 166 16.14 14.84 -5.62
C HIS A 166 16.90 13.51 -5.44
N GLY A 167 16.25 12.38 -5.62
CA GLY A 167 16.94 11.12 -5.42
C GLY A 167 16.18 9.89 -5.83
N ALA A 168 16.89 8.76 -5.83
CA ALA A 168 16.28 7.48 -6.04
C ALA A 168 15.40 7.08 -4.84
N ILE A 169 14.30 6.41 -5.12
CA ILE A 169 13.39 5.88 -4.09
C ILE A 169 14.13 4.77 -3.32
N PRO A 170 14.34 4.90 -2.00
CA PRO A 170 15.06 3.90 -1.21
C PRO A 170 14.20 2.65 -1.00
N ILE A 171 14.72 1.48 -1.31
CA ILE A 171 14.04 0.19 -1.10
C ILE A 171 14.88 -0.79 -0.28
#